data_edb5b746c974e1889f1293f6524644bf
#
_entry.id   edb5b746c974e1889f1293f6524644bf
#
_cell.length_a   1.000
_cell.length_b   1.000
_cell.length_c   1.000
_cell.angle_alpha   90.00
_cell.angle_beta   90.00
_cell.angle_gamma   90.00
#
_symmetry.space_group_name_H-M   'P 1'
#
loop_
_entity.id
_entity.type
_entity.pdbx_description
1 polymer ?
#
loop_
_entity_poly.entity_id
_entity_poly.type
_entity_poly.pdbx_seq_one_letter_code
_entity_poly.pdbx_strand_id
1 'polypeptide(L)'
;MKLNLIKTSDFIFRTKLFRIYDMELPFLEHIEELRQRIFQLTSIFISVIIIVFINVKTLVELLEKPVSVVKFIQLSPGEYLVSTIKIAIYTGLLICVPIILSQIICFIFPGLTLREKKFILPLILISFALFTLSINFSYSILIPAALKFFIQYSENVIEPLWSFDQYLDFTLLIFYSTSLAFQIPIFQLILGLTGIVSGKKMLSLWKYVVLGSTIIGAILTPSTDPITQLCLSSAIFILYLIGSIILFIYQNIAL
;
A
#
# COMPACT_ATOMS: atom_id res chain seq x y z
N MET A 1 30.71 -41.74 -0.36
CA MET A 1 29.69 -41.83 0.71
C MET A 1 29.27 -40.48 1.34
N LYS A 2 29.66 -39.32 0.79
CA LYS A 2 29.29 -37.97 1.35
C LYS A 2 28.26 -37.19 0.51
N LEU A 3 27.82 -37.69 -0.63
CA LEU A 3 26.90 -36.98 -1.53
C LEU A 3 25.40 -37.25 -1.26
N ASN A 4 25.06 -38.25 -0.44
CA ASN A 4 23.67 -38.58 -0.13
C ASN A 4 23.09 -37.90 1.12
N LEU A 5 23.93 -37.26 1.95
CA LEU A 5 23.47 -36.61 3.17
C LEU A 5 22.92 -35.19 2.94
N ILE A 6 23.38 -34.52 1.88
CA ILE A 6 22.93 -33.14 1.55
C ILE A 6 21.52 -33.15 0.91
N LYS A 7 21.25 -34.17 0.08
CA LYS A 7 19.91 -34.32 -0.55
C LYS A 7 18.80 -34.68 0.43
N THR A 8 19.13 -35.41 1.49
CA THR A 8 18.16 -35.80 2.52
C THR A 8 17.83 -34.67 3.48
N SER A 9 18.75 -33.76 3.80
CA SER A 9 18.50 -32.60 4.67
C SER A 9 17.58 -31.59 3.97
N ASP A 10 17.78 -31.30 2.69
CA ASP A 10 16.92 -30.39 1.92
C ASP A 10 15.51 -30.95 1.70
N PHE A 11 15.41 -32.27 1.50
CA PHE A 11 14.12 -32.93 1.37
C PHE A 11 13.36 -32.97 2.70
N ILE A 12 14.06 -33.20 3.82
CA ILE A 12 13.47 -33.19 5.17
C ILE A 12 13.09 -31.76 5.57
N PHE A 13 13.89 -30.74 5.22
CA PHE A 13 13.58 -29.34 5.50
C PHE A 13 12.37 -28.86 4.67
N ARG A 14 12.30 -29.21 3.39
CA ARG A 14 11.15 -28.93 2.54
C ARG A 14 9.88 -29.67 2.99
N THR A 15 9.98 -30.94 3.35
CA THR A 15 8.82 -31.72 3.82
C THR A 15 8.37 -31.28 5.22
N LYS A 16 9.27 -30.85 6.11
CA LYS A 16 8.91 -30.29 7.41
C LYS A 16 8.24 -28.93 7.27
N LEU A 17 8.75 -28.04 6.42
CA LEU A 17 8.10 -26.77 6.09
C LEU A 17 6.70 -26.97 5.48
N PHE A 18 6.53 -27.92 4.56
CA PHE A 18 5.22 -28.24 3.96
C PHE A 18 4.26 -28.91 4.96
N ARG A 19 4.74 -29.77 5.85
CA ARG A 19 3.91 -30.48 6.82
C ARG A 19 3.43 -29.60 7.98
N ILE A 20 4.14 -28.52 8.31
CA ILE A 20 3.73 -27.54 9.33
C ILE A 20 2.54 -26.70 8.83
N TYR A 21 2.35 -26.58 7.50
CA TYR A 21 1.29 -25.77 6.90
C TYR A 21 -0.02 -26.53 6.58
N ASP A 22 -0.05 -27.85 6.71
CA ASP A 22 -1.24 -28.66 6.36
C ASP A 22 -2.11 -29.07 7.57
N MET A 23 -1.77 -28.62 8.77
CA MET A 23 -2.59 -28.87 9.96
C MET A 23 -3.54 -27.70 10.19
N GLU A 24 -4.83 -28.00 10.36
CA GLU A 24 -5.79 -27.06 10.93
C GLU A 24 -5.28 -26.68 12.31
N LEU A 25 -4.69 -25.50 12.43
CA LEU A 25 -4.14 -25.02 13.69
C LEU A 25 -5.29 -24.83 14.68
N PRO A 26 -5.22 -25.39 15.89
CA PRO A 26 -6.19 -25.08 16.93
C PRO A 26 -6.21 -23.57 17.16
N PHE A 27 -7.38 -23.03 17.49
CA PHE A 27 -7.63 -21.57 17.63
C PHE A 27 -6.54 -20.84 18.45
N LEU A 28 -6.03 -21.47 19.49
CA LEU A 28 -4.96 -20.91 20.34
C LEU A 28 -3.62 -20.76 19.58
N GLU A 29 -3.27 -21.70 18.73
CA GLU A 29 -2.05 -21.61 17.92
C GLU A 29 -2.17 -20.52 16.86
N HIS A 30 -3.38 -20.30 16.32
CA HIS A 30 -3.63 -19.23 15.36
C HIS A 30 -3.51 -17.83 16.01
N ILE A 31 -3.94 -17.68 17.26
CA ILE A 31 -3.73 -16.45 18.04
C ILE A 31 -2.23 -16.22 18.30
N GLU A 32 -1.50 -17.28 18.65
CA GLU A 32 -0.05 -17.19 18.86
C GLU A 32 0.69 -16.80 17.57
N GLU A 33 0.28 -17.34 16.42
CA GLU A 33 0.79 -16.93 15.12
C GLU A 33 0.54 -15.45 14.86
N LEU A 34 -0.68 -14.96 15.12
CA LEU A 34 -1.01 -13.54 14.97
C LEU A 34 -0.12 -12.66 15.85
N ARG A 35 0.09 -13.04 17.11
CA ARG A 35 0.98 -12.32 18.02
C ARG A 35 2.41 -12.25 17.48
N GLN A 36 2.95 -13.36 17.01
CA GLN A 36 4.31 -13.40 16.44
C GLN A 36 4.43 -12.50 15.19
N ARG A 37 3.43 -12.49 14.33
CA ARG A 37 3.40 -11.62 13.14
C ARG A 37 3.35 -10.15 13.50
N ILE A 38 2.56 -9.76 14.50
CA ILE A 38 2.51 -8.38 15.02
C ILE A 38 3.87 -7.97 15.57
N PHE A 39 4.55 -8.83 16.34
CA PHE A 39 5.89 -8.54 16.83
C PHE A 39 6.91 -8.35 15.69
N GLN A 40 6.86 -9.21 14.67
CA GLN A 40 7.71 -9.09 13.48
C GLN A 40 7.45 -7.77 12.74
N LEU A 41 6.18 -7.43 12.49
CA LEU A 41 5.80 -6.17 11.85
C LEU A 41 6.27 -4.95 12.64
N THR A 42 6.09 -4.97 13.95
CA THR A 42 6.53 -3.86 14.82
C THR A 42 8.07 -3.72 14.80
N SER A 43 8.80 -4.82 14.83
CA SER A 43 10.26 -4.81 14.73
C SER A 43 10.75 -4.27 13.39
N ILE A 44 10.13 -4.70 12.28
CA ILE A 44 10.43 -4.19 10.94
C ILE A 44 10.11 -2.69 10.87
N PHE A 45 8.94 -2.28 11.37
CA PHE A 45 8.52 -0.88 11.37
C PHE A 45 9.51 0.03 12.11
N ILE A 46 9.94 -0.36 13.32
CA ILE A 46 10.92 0.39 14.09
C ILE A 46 12.25 0.48 13.32
N SER A 47 12.70 -0.64 12.74
CA SER A 47 13.95 -0.67 11.95
C SER A 47 13.87 0.25 10.74
N VAL A 48 12.74 0.26 10.03
CA VAL A 48 12.52 1.16 8.88
C VAL A 48 12.50 2.62 9.31
N ILE A 49 11.84 2.96 10.43
CA ILE A 49 11.83 4.34 10.95
C ILE A 49 13.26 4.82 11.24
N ILE A 50 14.10 3.99 11.86
CA ILE A 50 15.48 4.34 12.17
C ILE A 50 16.28 4.60 10.88
N ILE A 51 16.16 3.72 9.88
CA ILE A 51 16.82 3.85 8.58
C ILE A 51 16.37 5.13 7.87
N VAL A 52 15.06 5.40 7.86
CA VAL A 52 14.48 6.61 7.25
C VAL A 52 14.95 7.85 7.97
N PHE A 53 14.99 7.85 9.30
CA PHE A 53 15.43 8.98 10.10
C PHE A 53 16.89 9.35 9.85
N ILE A 54 17.76 8.35 9.69
CA ILE A 54 19.18 8.58 9.33
C ILE A 54 19.29 9.25 7.95
N ASN A 55 18.41 8.93 7.01
CA ASN A 55 18.43 9.44 5.64
C ASN A 55 17.39 10.55 5.38
N VAL A 56 16.84 11.16 6.44
CA VAL A 56 15.70 12.09 6.33
C VAL A 56 16.00 13.29 5.42
N LYS A 57 17.22 13.81 5.40
CA LYS A 57 17.61 14.94 4.54
C LYS A 57 17.41 14.64 3.06
N THR A 58 17.83 13.47 2.60
CA THR A 58 17.65 13.04 1.20
C THR A 58 16.17 12.90 0.84
N LEU A 59 15.34 12.45 1.80
CA LEU A 59 13.89 12.36 1.60
C LEU A 59 13.24 13.74 1.53
N VAL A 60 13.66 14.68 2.38
CA VAL A 60 13.19 16.07 2.32
C VAL A 60 13.49 16.67 0.96
N GLU A 61 14.74 16.56 0.50
CA GLU A 61 15.14 17.05 -0.83
C GLU A 61 14.31 16.42 -1.97
N LEU A 62 13.99 15.13 -1.85
CA LEU A 62 13.13 14.46 -2.83
C LEU A 62 11.69 14.97 -2.79
N LEU A 63 11.15 15.24 -1.60
CA LEU A 63 9.79 15.73 -1.43
C LEU A 63 9.64 17.20 -1.85
N GLU A 64 10.69 18.00 -1.74
CA GLU A 64 10.70 19.42 -2.17
C GLU A 64 10.78 19.60 -3.69
N LYS A 65 11.35 18.63 -4.43
CA LYS A 65 11.53 18.75 -5.90
C LYS A 65 10.27 19.15 -6.69
N PRO A 66 9.07 18.60 -6.40
CA PRO A 66 7.86 18.98 -7.14
C PRO A 66 7.46 20.45 -6.97
N VAL A 67 8.00 21.15 -5.96
CA VAL A 67 7.60 22.51 -5.53
C VAL A 67 8.76 23.49 -5.60
N SER A 68 9.71 23.29 -6.48
CA SER A 68 10.92 24.14 -6.61
C SER A 68 10.64 25.64 -6.83
N VAL A 69 9.40 25.99 -7.17
CA VAL A 69 8.96 27.39 -7.44
C VAL A 69 8.49 28.12 -6.17
N VAL A 70 8.11 27.41 -5.12
CA VAL A 70 7.55 27.97 -3.89
C VAL A 70 8.61 28.04 -2.79
N LYS A 71 8.68 29.14 -2.06
CA LYS A 71 9.54 29.28 -0.89
C LYS A 71 8.83 28.79 0.35
N PHE A 72 9.47 27.88 1.07
CA PHE A 72 8.97 27.44 2.38
C PHE A 72 9.37 28.42 3.48
N ILE A 73 8.46 28.61 4.42
CA ILE A 73 8.69 29.37 5.64
C ILE A 73 8.55 28.44 6.84
N GLN A 74 9.35 28.69 7.85
CA GLN A 74 9.24 28.06 9.15
C GLN A 74 8.47 28.98 10.09
N LEU A 75 7.35 28.51 10.64
CA LEU A 75 6.47 29.30 11.50
C LEU A 75 6.87 29.23 12.98
N SER A 76 7.57 28.17 13.39
CA SER A 76 8.01 27.99 14.77
C SER A 76 9.45 27.43 14.86
N PRO A 77 10.22 27.72 15.94
CA PRO A 77 11.62 27.31 16.05
C PRO A 77 11.88 25.82 16.03
N GLY A 78 10.91 24.99 16.40
CA GLY A 78 11.04 23.52 16.42
C GLY A 78 10.38 22.79 15.25
N GLU A 79 9.74 23.51 14.34
CA GLU A 79 8.92 22.95 13.26
C GLU A 79 9.68 21.93 12.39
N TYR A 80 10.90 22.27 11.98
CA TYR A 80 11.71 21.37 11.16
C TYR A 80 12.04 20.04 11.86
N LEU A 81 12.30 20.06 13.16
CA LEU A 81 12.57 18.84 13.93
C LEU A 81 11.32 17.96 14.02
N VAL A 82 10.15 18.55 14.30
CA VAL A 82 8.88 17.82 14.32
C VAL A 82 8.56 17.25 12.95
N SER A 83 8.74 18.02 11.89
CA SER A 83 8.51 17.58 10.51
C SER A 83 9.44 16.43 10.10
N THR A 84 10.70 16.44 10.53
CA THR A 84 11.64 15.32 10.24
C THR A 84 11.23 14.04 10.94
N ILE A 85 10.72 14.10 12.16
CA ILE A 85 10.16 12.95 12.88
C ILE A 85 8.89 12.45 12.18
N LYS A 86 8.00 13.36 11.77
CA LYS A 86 6.80 13.01 10.98
C LYS A 86 7.17 12.26 9.70
N ILE A 87 8.12 12.80 8.92
CA ILE A 87 8.60 12.13 7.69
C ILE A 87 9.06 10.70 7.99
N ALA A 88 9.85 10.50 9.05
CA ALA A 88 10.36 9.18 9.39
C ALA A 88 9.23 8.20 9.72
N ILE A 89 8.25 8.63 10.52
CA ILE A 89 7.13 7.79 10.93
C ILE A 89 6.21 7.47 9.73
N TYR A 90 5.77 8.50 8.99
CA TYR A 90 4.86 8.31 7.86
C TYR A 90 5.50 7.52 6.71
N THR A 91 6.77 7.79 6.38
CA THR A 91 7.49 7.01 5.37
C THR A 91 7.71 5.57 5.85
N GLY A 92 7.99 5.37 7.14
CA GLY A 92 8.05 4.05 7.74
C GLY A 92 6.74 3.27 7.60
N LEU A 93 5.60 3.90 7.93
CA LEU A 93 4.27 3.32 7.73
C LEU A 93 4.01 3.02 6.26
N LEU A 94 4.35 3.93 5.36
CA LEU A 94 4.17 3.78 3.93
C LEU A 94 4.90 2.54 3.39
N ILE A 95 6.18 2.38 3.71
CA ILE A 95 6.99 1.22 3.31
C ILE A 95 6.44 -0.08 3.90
N CYS A 96 5.85 -0.02 5.09
CA CYS A 96 5.24 -1.18 5.73
C CYS A 96 3.92 -1.63 5.08
N VAL A 97 3.23 -0.82 4.27
CA VAL A 97 1.95 -1.19 3.62
C VAL A 97 2.03 -2.54 2.89
N PRO A 98 2.93 -2.77 1.92
CA PRO A 98 3.02 -4.05 1.23
C PRO A 98 3.51 -5.18 2.15
N ILE A 99 4.31 -4.87 3.16
CA ILE A 99 4.79 -5.86 4.15
C ILE A 99 3.63 -6.32 5.03
N ILE A 100 2.79 -5.41 5.53
CA ILE A 100 1.58 -5.71 6.30
C ILE A 100 0.66 -6.61 5.47
N LEU A 101 0.40 -6.26 4.20
CA LEU A 101 -0.42 -7.07 3.33
C LEU A 101 0.16 -8.46 3.08
N SER A 102 1.47 -8.58 2.89
CA SER A 102 2.12 -9.88 2.76
C SER A 102 1.92 -10.76 4.01
N GLN A 103 1.99 -10.16 5.21
CA GLN A 103 1.72 -10.88 6.46
C GLN A 103 0.24 -11.27 6.61
N ILE A 104 -0.69 -10.42 6.17
CA ILE A 104 -2.12 -10.74 6.13
C ILE A 104 -2.38 -11.90 5.17
N ILE A 105 -1.81 -11.87 3.96
CA ILE A 105 -1.93 -12.96 2.98
C ILE A 105 -1.39 -14.26 3.58
N CYS A 106 -0.21 -14.24 4.19
CA CYS A 106 0.38 -15.40 4.84
C CYS A 106 -0.42 -15.90 6.06
N PHE A 107 -1.12 -15.02 6.77
CA PHE A 107 -2.00 -15.39 7.89
C PHE A 107 -3.27 -16.11 7.41
N ILE A 108 -3.79 -15.74 6.25
CA ILE A 108 -4.95 -16.41 5.63
C ILE A 108 -4.56 -17.76 5.00
N PHE A 109 -3.27 -17.97 4.74
CA PHE A 109 -2.71 -19.14 4.06
C PHE A 109 -3.20 -20.52 4.58
N PRO A 110 -3.29 -20.80 5.89
CA PRO A 110 -3.74 -22.10 6.39
C PRO A 110 -5.15 -22.47 5.91
N GLY A 111 -6.05 -21.48 5.77
CA GLY A 111 -7.43 -21.66 5.32
C GLY A 111 -7.61 -21.86 3.80
N LEU A 112 -6.54 -21.76 3.00
CA LEU A 112 -6.62 -21.88 1.54
C LEU A 112 -6.39 -23.33 1.07
N THR A 113 -7.07 -23.69 -0.03
CA THR A 113 -6.85 -24.98 -0.71
C THR A 113 -5.47 -25.04 -1.38
N LEU A 114 -4.96 -26.26 -1.66
CA LEU A 114 -3.67 -26.46 -2.32
C LEU A 114 -3.57 -25.76 -3.70
N ARG A 115 -4.70 -25.57 -4.40
CA ARG A 115 -4.75 -24.85 -5.67
C ARG A 115 -4.58 -23.35 -5.49
N GLU A 116 -5.19 -22.79 -4.46
CA GLU A 116 -5.15 -21.35 -4.13
C GLU A 116 -3.79 -20.95 -3.55
N LYS A 117 -3.13 -21.83 -2.82
CA LYS A 117 -1.78 -21.61 -2.26
C LYS A 117 -0.74 -21.22 -3.32
N LYS A 118 -0.91 -21.65 -4.58
CA LYS A 118 -0.02 -21.27 -5.69
C LYS A 118 -0.05 -19.78 -6.04
N PHE A 119 -1.13 -19.07 -5.68
CA PHE A 119 -1.30 -17.64 -5.99
C PHE A 119 -0.72 -16.71 -4.94
N ILE A 120 -0.28 -17.21 -3.79
CA ILE A 120 0.23 -16.40 -2.69
C ILE A 120 1.46 -15.61 -3.13
N LEU A 121 2.46 -16.29 -3.68
CA LEU A 121 3.67 -15.62 -4.15
C LEU A 121 3.39 -14.57 -5.24
N PRO A 122 2.62 -14.86 -6.30
CA PRO A 122 2.19 -13.85 -7.25
C PRO A 122 1.45 -12.68 -6.61
N LEU A 123 0.53 -12.90 -5.66
CA LEU A 123 -0.21 -11.85 -4.97
C LEU A 123 0.71 -10.90 -4.19
N ILE A 124 1.69 -11.45 -3.48
CA ILE A 124 2.69 -10.67 -2.75
C ILE A 124 3.52 -9.82 -3.74
N LEU A 125 4.00 -10.41 -4.83
CA LEU A 125 4.76 -9.68 -5.85
C LEU A 125 3.94 -8.57 -6.50
N ILE A 126 2.68 -8.83 -6.83
CA ILE A 126 1.77 -7.83 -7.39
C ILE A 126 1.50 -6.71 -6.37
N SER A 127 1.37 -7.01 -5.07
CA SER A 127 1.22 -6.01 -4.03
C SER A 127 2.41 -5.04 -3.98
N PHE A 128 3.64 -5.54 -4.05
CA PHE A 128 4.84 -4.71 -4.12
C PHE A 128 4.90 -3.88 -5.42
N ALA A 129 4.52 -4.48 -6.56
CA ALA A 129 4.47 -3.76 -7.84
C ALA A 129 3.43 -2.64 -7.83
N LEU A 130 2.22 -2.90 -7.31
CA LEU A 130 1.16 -1.90 -7.16
C LEU A 130 1.57 -0.79 -6.17
N PHE A 131 2.27 -1.14 -5.10
CA PHE A 131 2.82 -0.15 -4.17
C PHE A 131 3.82 0.77 -4.87
N THR A 132 4.78 0.22 -5.60
CA THR A 132 5.76 1.03 -6.35
C THR A 132 5.06 1.93 -7.38
N LEU A 133 4.04 1.40 -8.05
CA LEU A 133 3.24 2.14 -9.02
C LEU A 133 2.45 3.27 -8.33
N SER A 134 1.93 3.05 -7.12
CA SER A 134 1.22 4.07 -6.34
C SER A 134 2.12 5.24 -5.95
N ILE A 135 3.35 4.96 -5.51
CA ILE A 135 4.33 6.00 -5.18
C ILE A 135 4.65 6.84 -6.41
N ASN A 136 4.90 6.18 -7.55
CA ASN A 136 5.20 6.87 -8.79
C ASN A 136 4.02 7.73 -9.30
N PHE A 137 2.79 7.21 -9.21
CA PHE A 137 1.56 7.91 -9.57
C PHE A 137 1.34 9.14 -8.66
N SER A 138 1.51 9.01 -7.36
CA SER A 138 1.40 10.12 -6.42
C SER A 138 2.43 11.21 -6.70
N TYR A 139 3.69 10.82 -6.86
CA TYR A 139 4.79 11.75 -7.05
C TYR A 139 4.73 12.47 -8.40
N SER A 140 4.43 11.75 -9.48
CA SER A 140 4.50 12.30 -10.84
C SER A 140 3.20 12.93 -11.33
N ILE A 141 2.06 12.55 -10.76
CA ILE A 141 0.74 12.99 -11.26
C ILE A 141 -0.04 13.74 -10.18
N LEU A 142 -0.33 13.11 -9.03
CA LEU A 142 -1.25 13.71 -8.05
C LEU A 142 -0.68 14.95 -7.37
N ILE A 143 0.54 14.85 -6.84
CA ILE A 143 1.16 15.99 -6.13
C ILE A 143 1.35 17.18 -7.07
N PRO A 144 1.96 17.06 -8.27
CA PRO A 144 2.07 18.18 -9.18
C PRO A 144 0.73 18.75 -9.63
N ALA A 145 -0.30 17.92 -9.84
CA ALA A 145 -1.63 18.36 -10.23
C ALA A 145 -2.28 19.22 -9.14
N ALA A 146 -2.22 18.76 -7.88
CA ALA A 146 -2.73 19.49 -6.73
C ALA A 146 -2.03 20.84 -6.53
N LEU A 147 -0.70 20.81 -6.56
CA LEU A 147 0.10 22.02 -6.36
C LEU A 147 -0.13 23.05 -7.47
N LYS A 148 -0.20 22.59 -8.73
CA LYS A 148 -0.54 23.46 -9.85
C LYS A 148 -1.92 24.10 -9.68
N PHE A 149 -2.90 23.33 -9.24
CA PHE A 149 -4.24 23.85 -8.96
C PHE A 149 -4.20 24.96 -7.90
N PHE A 150 -3.53 24.77 -6.76
CA PHE A 150 -3.47 25.78 -5.71
C PHE A 150 -2.72 27.05 -6.15
N ILE A 151 -1.60 26.90 -6.86
CA ILE A 151 -0.84 28.04 -7.37
C ILE A 151 -1.71 28.84 -8.35
N GLN A 152 -2.37 28.18 -9.30
CA GLN A 152 -3.23 28.84 -10.30
C GLN A 152 -4.47 29.48 -9.64
N TYR A 153 -5.05 28.85 -8.62
CA TYR A 153 -6.22 29.38 -7.94
C TYR A 153 -5.93 30.67 -7.16
N SER A 154 -4.72 30.80 -6.61
CA SER A 154 -4.29 31.99 -5.87
C SER A 154 -3.56 33.03 -6.75
N GLU A 155 -3.36 32.74 -8.04
CA GLU A 155 -2.61 33.59 -8.96
C GLU A 155 -3.20 35.00 -9.01
N ASN A 156 -2.34 36.01 -8.95
CA ASN A 156 -2.68 37.43 -8.94
C ASN A 156 -3.41 37.97 -7.68
N VAL A 157 -3.62 37.16 -6.66
CA VAL A 157 -4.30 37.57 -5.40
C VAL A 157 -3.35 37.47 -4.22
N ILE A 158 -2.61 36.38 -4.10
CA ILE A 158 -1.74 36.11 -2.93
C ILE A 158 -0.43 35.49 -3.43
N GLU A 159 0.71 35.95 -2.90
CA GLU A 159 1.98 35.27 -3.13
C GLU A 159 2.02 33.95 -2.32
N PRO A 160 2.34 32.80 -2.95
CA PRO A 160 2.37 31.51 -2.29
C PRO A 160 3.59 31.40 -1.37
N LEU A 161 3.39 31.61 -0.08
CA LEU A 161 4.33 31.33 0.99
C LEU A 161 3.77 30.18 1.82
N TRP A 162 4.38 28.98 1.71
CA TRP A 162 3.82 27.78 2.34
C TRP A 162 4.61 27.38 3.58
N SER A 163 3.91 26.96 4.65
CA SER A 163 4.54 26.30 5.77
C SER A 163 5.07 24.93 5.32
N PHE A 164 6.32 24.67 5.66
CA PHE A 164 6.97 23.40 5.34
C PHE A 164 6.23 22.20 5.96
N ASP A 165 5.80 22.32 7.22
CA ASP A 165 5.07 21.26 7.94
C ASP A 165 3.73 20.95 7.28
N GLN A 166 2.95 21.96 6.90
CA GLN A 166 1.66 21.76 6.22
C GLN A 166 1.82 21.14 4.84
N TYR A 167 2.85 21.54 4.09
CA TYR A 167 3.17 20.91 2.80
C TYR A 167 3.53 19.44 2.96
N LEU A 168 4.31 19.07 3.98
CA LEU A 168 4.65 17.69 4.26
C LEU A 168 3.42 16.86 4.66
N ASP A 169 2.59 17.37 5.56
CA ASP A 169 1.35 16.69 5.96
C ASP A 169 0.46 16.40 4.74
N PHE A 170 0.29 17.38 3.85
CA PHE A 170 -0.44 17.25 2.61
C PHE A 170 0.16 16.18 1.69
N THR A 171 1.45 16.24 1.44
CA THR A 171 2.16 15.35 0.53
C THR A 171 2.20 13.91 1.05
N LEU A 172 2.50 13.72 2.33
CA LEU A 172 2.55 12.40 2.98
C LEU A 172 1.17 11.76 3.01
N LEU A 173 0.10 12.54 3.24
CA LEU A 173 -1.26 12.02 3.21
C LEU A 173 -1.67 11.56 1.80
N ILE A 174 -1.27 12.26 0.73
CA ILE A 174 -1.48 11.80 -0.66
C ILE A 174 -0.76 10.47 -0.91
N PHE A 175 0.50 10.34 -0.52
CA PHE A 175 1.24 9.08 -0.68
C PHE A 175 0.57 7.93 0.05
N TYR A 176 0.17 8.15 1.30
CA TYR A 176 -0.43 7.11 2.13
C TYR A 176 -1.79 6.67 1.60
N SER A 177 -2.67 7.63 1.30
CA SER A 177 -4.01 7.35 0.76
C SER A 177 -3.97 6.63 -0.59
N THR A 178 -3.09 7.07 -1.47
CA THR A 178 -2.90 6.43 -2.79
C THR A 178 -2.34 5.02 -2.65
N SER A 179 -1.36 4.82 -1.76
CA SER A 179 -0.78 3.50 -1.54
C SER A 179 -1.80 2.49 -1.02
N LEU A 180 -2.69 2.90 -0.11
CA LEU A 180 -3.79 2.06 0.34
C LEU A 180 -4.81 1.78 -0.78
N ALA A 181 -5.17 2.81 -1.56
CA ALA A 181 -6.10 2.67 -2.67
C ALA A 181 -5.60 1.69 -3.75
N PHE A 182 -4.31 1.70 -4.04
CA PHE A 182 -3.72 0.80 -5.02
C PHE A 182 -3.65 -0.67 -4.57
N GLN A 183 -3.90 -0.95 -3.30
CA GLN A 183 -4.02 -2.33 -2.81
C GLN A 183 -5.42 -2.93 -2.98
N ILE A 184 -6.42 -2.15 -3.43
CA ILE A 184 -7.79 -2.64 -3.68
C ILE A 184 -7.83 -3.91 -4.53
N PRO A 185 -7.11 -4.04 -5.66
CA PRO A 185 -7.11 -5.28 -6.44
C PRO A 185 -6.63 -6.51 -5.67
N ILE A 186 -5.69 -6.35 -4.76
CA ILE A 186 -5.19 -7.45 -3.92
C ILE A 186 -6.29 -7.95 -2.99
N PHE A 187 -7.00 -7.03 -2.31
CA PHE A 187 -8.14 -7.40 -1.47
C PHE A 187 -9.25 -8.10 -2.27
N GLN A 188 -9.53 -7.63 -3.50
CA GLN A 188 -10.51 -8.28 -4.39
C GLN A 188 -10.09 -9.71 -4.74
N LEU A 189 -8.82 -9.92 -5.10
CA LEU A 189 -8.30 -11.24 -5.44
C LEU A 189 -8.34 -12.18 -4.23
N ILE A 190 -8.00 -11.70 -3.04
CA ILE A 190 -8.11 -12.48 -1.80
C ILE A 190 -9.57 -12.91 -1.57
N LEU A 191 -10.54 -11.97 -1.61
CA LEU A 191 -11.97 -12.27 -1.42
C LEU A 191 -12.51 -13.22 -2.48
N GLY A 192 -12.00 -13.13 -3.70
CA GLY A 192 -12.40 -14.02 -4.78
C GLY A 192 -11.81 -15.42 -4.69
N LEU A 193 -10.55 -15.54 -4.25
CA LEU A 193 -9.88 -16.82 -4.03
C LEU A 193 -10.48 -17.57 -2.84
N THR A 194 -10.86 -16.87 -1.77
CA THR A 194 -11.57 -17.45 -0.62
C THR A 194 -13.03 -17.82 -0.92
N GLY A 195 -13.52 -17.55 -2.14
CA GLY A 195 -14.89 -17.89 -2.55
C GLY A 195 -15.99 -16.99 -1.96
N ILE A 196 -15.64 -15.94 -1.18
CA ILE A 196 -16.59 -15.03 -0.54
C ILE A 196 -17.37 -14.24 -1.59
N VAL A 197 -16.69 -13.77 -2.65
CA VAL A 197 -17.33 -12.98 -3.72
C VAL A 197 -16.84 -13.47 -5.09
N SER A 198 -17.79 -13.65 -6.04
CA SER A 198 -17.45 -14.03 -7.41
C SER A 198 -17.06 -12.80 -8.25
N GLY A 199 -16.14 -12.98 -9.20
CA GLY A 199 -15.72 -11.93 -10.15
C GLY A 199 -16.90 -11.37 -10.95
N LYS A 200 -17.87 -12.22 -11.34
CA LYS A 200 -19.10 -11.79 -12.03
C LYS A 200 -19.92 -10.82 -11.15
N LYS A 201 -20.03 -11.09 -9.85
CA LYS A 201 -20.75 -10.22 -8.91
C LYS A 201 -19.99 -8.90 -8.73
N MET A 202 -18.66 -8.93 -8.62
CA MET A 202 -17.85 -7.72 -8.54
C MET A 202 -18.04 -6.84 -9.78
N LEU A 203 -17.96 -7.42 -10.98
CA LEU A 203 -18.18 -6.68 -12.22
C LEU A 203 -19.59 -6.07 -12.30
N SER A 204 -20.62 -6.74 -11.78
CA SER A 204 -22.00 -6.20 -11.80
C SER A 204 -22.18 -4.99 -10.88
N LEU A 205 -21.32 -4.81 -9.87
CA LEU A 205 -21.38 -3.72 -8.90
C LEU A 205 -20.68 -2.43 -9.36
N TRP A 206 -20.18 -2.35 -10.61
CA TRP A 206 -19.39 -1.22 -11.11
C TRP A 206 -20.02 0.15 -10.87
N LYS A 207 -21.37 0.27 -10.96
CA LYS A 207 -22.11 1.52 -10.71
C LYS A 207 -21.92 2.04 -9.28
N TYR A 208 -21.96 1.14 -8.30
CA TYR A 208 -21.72 1.48 -6.89
C TYR A 208 -20.27 1.81 -6.62
N VAL A 209 -19.36 1.18 -7.37
CA VAL A 209 -17.93 1.44 -7.25
C VAL A 209 -17.56 2.81 -7.79
N VAL A 210 -18.19 3.28 -8.87
CA VAL A 210 -18.00 4.67 -9.35
C VAL A 210 -18.38 5.66 -8.24
N LEU A 211 -19.55 5.49 -7.61
CA LEU A 211 -19.95 6.36 -6.51
C LEU A 211 -19.02 6.21 -5.29
N GLY A 212 -18.69 4.97 -4.93
CA GLY A 212 -17.78 4.69 -3.81
C GLY A 212 -16.38 5.25 -4.02
N SER A 213 -15.82 5.13 -5.23
CA SER A 213 -14.48 5.66 -5.54
C SER A 213 -14.45 7.20 -5.51
N THR A 214 -15.51 7.88 -5.91
CA THR A 214 -15.60 9.34 -5.80
C THR A 214 -15.69 9.81 -4.34
N ILE A 215 -16.45 9.10 -3.50
CA ILE A 215 -16.56 9.39 -2.07
C ILE A 215 -15.21 9.11 -1.39
N ILE A 216 -14.59 7.96 -1.65
CA ILE A 216 -13.29 7.59 -1.11
C ILE A 216 -12.22 8.59 -1.59
N GLY A 217 -12.23 8.96 -2.86
CA GLY A 217 -11.35 9.99 -3.41
C GLY A 217 -11.48 11.30 -2.66
N ALA A 218 -12.70 11.76 -2.38
CA ALA A 218 -12.96 13.00 -1.63
C ALA A 218 -12.47 12.94 -0.18
N ILE A 219 -12.56 11.79 0.47
CA ILE A 219 -12.11 11.60 1.87
C ILE A 219 -10.59 11.50 1.95
N LEU A 220 -9.99 10.82 0.97
CA LEU A 220 -8.55 10.51 0.96
C LEU A 220 -7.69 11.68 0.43
N THR A 221 -8.25 12.57 -0.38
CA THR A 221 -7.54 13.78 -0.81
C THR A 221 -7.59 14.83 0.32
N PRO A 222 -6.43 15.32 0.79
CA PRO A 222 -6.38 16.29 1.88
C PRO A 222 -6.89 17.67 1.47
N SER A 223 -7.07 17.89 0.20
CA SER A 223 -7.52 19.13 -0.40
C SER A 223 -8.88 18.94 -1.06
N THR A 224 -9.69 19.98 -1.05
CA THR A 224 -10.99 20.02 -1.74
C THR A 224 -10.83 20.29 -3.26
N ASP A 225 -9.64 20.06 -3.82
CA ASP A 225 -9.42 20.27 -5.25
C ASP A 225 -10.06 19.17 -6.09
N PRO A 226 -10.93 19.53 -7.06
CA PRO A 226 -11.65 18.55 -7.86
C PRO A 226 -10.73 17.72 -8.78
N ILE A 227 -9.55 18.26 -9.14
CA ILE A 227 -8.63 17.62 -10.09
C ILE A 227 -8.01 16.38 -9.46
N THR A 228 -7.40 16.51 -8.28
CA THR A 228 -6.79 15.35 -7.59
C THR A 228 -7.84 14.34 -7.14
N GLN A 229 -9.02 14.80 -6.70
CA GLN A 229 -10.14 13.93 -6.38
C GLN A 229 -10.56 13.08 -7.58
N LEU A 230 -10.74 13.68 -8.76
CA LEU A 230 -11.10 12.95 -9.98
C LEU A 230 -9.99 12.03 -10.46
N CYS A 231 -8.73 12.45 -10.38
CA CYS A 231 -7.58 11.60 -10.70
C CYS A 231 -7.50 10.37 -9.80
N LEU A 232 -7.63 10.55 -8.47
CA LEU A 232 -7.57 9.44 -7.53
C LEU A 232 -8.78 8.52 -7.66
N SER A 233 -10.00 9.06 -7.77
CA SER A 233 -11.22 8.25 -7.93
C SER A 233 -11.21 7.45 -9.23
N SER A 234 -10.73 8.03 -10.34
CA SER A 234 -10.59 7.31 -11.60
C SER A 234 -9.56 6.19 -11.51
N ALA A 235 -8.43 6.42 -10.84
CA ALA A 235 -7.42 5.39 -10.60
C ALA A 235 -7.99 4.23 -9.77
N ILE A 236 -8.72 4.52 -8.69
CA ILE A 236 -9.39 3.50 -7.85
C ILE A 236 -10.38 2.69 -8.69
N PHE A 237 -11.20 3.35 -9.50
CA PHE A 237 -12.18 2.68 -10.35
C PHE A 237 -11.52 1.76 -11.39
N ILE A 238 -10.48 2.23 -12.08
CA ILE A 238 -9.73 1.45 -13.07
C ILE A 238 -9.09 0.22 -12.40
N LEU A 239 -8.44 0.41 -11.26
CA LEU A 239 -7.82 -0.68 -10.51
C LEU A 239 -8.86 -1.72 -10.05
N TYR A 240 -10.03 -1.26 -9.61
CA TYR A 240 -11.13 -2.14 -9.26
C TYR A 240 -11.59 -2.99 -10.46
N LEU A 241 -11.76 -2.38 -11.63
CA LEU A 241 -12.15 -3.10 -12.84
C LEU A 241 -11.10 -4.15 -13.24
N ILE A 242 -9.82 -3.78 -13.21
CA ILE A 242 -8.71 -4.69 -13.52
C ILE A 242 -8.75 -5.91 -12.57
N GLY A 243 -8.85 -5.68 -11.26
CA GLY A 243 -8.94 -6.75 -10.27
C GLY A 243 -10.14 -7.67 -10.48
N SER A 244 -11.31 -7.07 -10.77
CA SER A 244 -12.55 -7.82 -11.04
C SER A 244 -12.47 -8.65 -12.32
N ILE A 245 -11.86 -8.13 -13.38
CA ILE A 245 -11.65 -8.83 -14.66
C ILE A 245 -10.69 -10.01 -14.47
N ILE A 246 -9.58 -9.80 -13.81
CA ILE A 246 -8.60 -10.86 -13.52
C ILE A 246 -9.28 -12.00 -12.75
N LEU A 247 -10.05 -11.67 -11.72
CA LEU A 247 -10.78 -12.65 -10.92
C LEU A 247 -11.83 -13.40 -11.74
N PHE A 248 -12.58 -12.70 -12.58
CA PHE A 248 -13.60 -13.29 -13.46
C PHE A 248 -12.98 -14.28 -14.46
N ILE A 249 -11.86 -13.90 -15.09
CA ILE A 249 -11.14 -14.79 -16.02
C ILE A 249 -10.62 -16.03 -15.27
N TYR A 250 -10.03 -15.81 -14.10
CA TYR A 250 -9.52 -16.93 -13.28
C TYR A 250 -10.61 -17.92 -12.92
N GLN A 251 -11.76 -17.44 -12.43
CA GLN A 251 -12.88 -18.31 -12.04
C GLN A 251 -13.49 -19.07 -13.22
N ASN A 252 -13.51 -18.49 -14.43
CA ASN A 252 -14.00 -19.18 -15.62
C ASN A 252 -13.02 -20.24 -16.18
N ILE A 253 -11.73 -20.09 -15.93
CA ILE A 253 -10.72 -21.08 -16.37
C ILE A 253 -10.58 -22.21 -15.33
N ALA A 254 -10.86 -21.94 -14.07
CA ALA A 254 -10.75 -22.91 -12.98
C ALA A 254 -11.98 -23.83 -12.83
N LEU A 255 -13.10 -23.48 -13.45
CA LEU A 255 -14.32 -24.30 -13.59
C LEU A 255 -14.25 -25.17 -14.84
#